data_64f900a03da34db67260f5d0d44e5048
#
_entry.id   64f900a03da34db67260f5d0d44e5048
#
_cell.length_a   1.000
_cell.length_b   1.000
_cell.length_c   1.000
_cell.angle_alpha   90.00
_cell.angle_beta   90.00
_cell.angle_gamma   90.00
#
_symmetry.space_group_name_H-M   'P 1'
#
loop_
_entity.id
_entity.type
_entity.pdbx_description
1 polymer ?
#
loop_
_entity_poly.entity_id
_entity_poly.type
_entity_poly.pdbx_seq_one_letter_code
_entity_poly.pdbx_strand_id
1 'polypeptide(L)'
;VTETRSRLLDAATDVLLRDGARSLTLDAVAKQAQVSKGGLLYHFPTKQALVAGMVDRLVGHFDAALAEAGDEPGAATRTYLTSTVEQRPTAAGAAADRATAALFAASIVEAAALAPLREIYRAWQRRLENDGIDPAVATAVRLAVDGWWLSRLVDLAPPENGLHERVYVLLTDLIDGKG
;
A
#
# COMPACT_ATOMS: atom_id res chain seq x y z
N VAL A 1 -3.60 24.16 4.27
CA VAL A 1 -2.59 23.48 3.42
C VAL A 1 -2.90 21.99 3.35
N THR A 2 -3.15 21.35 4.47
CA THR A 2 -3.41 19.88 4.56
C THR A 2 -4.71 19.49 3.83
N GLU A 3 -5.79 20.27 3.97
CA GLU A 3 -7.09 19.99 3.36
C GLU A 3 -7.04 20.07 1.82
N THR A 4 -6.39 21.09 1.25
CA THR A 4 -6.26 21.19 -0.21
C THR A 4 -5.41 20.06 -0.79
N ARG A 5 -4.32 19.67 -0.11
CA ARG A 5 -3.51 18.54 -0.51
C ARG A 5 -4.31 17.23 -0.51
N SER A 6 -5.13 17.00 0.51
CA SER A 6 -6.01 15.82 0.58
C SER A 6 -7.02 15.82 -0.57
N ARG A 7 -7.72 16.93 -0.82
CA ARG A 7 -8.66 17.06 -1.94
C ARG A 7 -8.03 16.79 -3.30
N LEU A 8 -6.78 17.21 -3.50
CA LEU A 8 -6.03 16.92 -4.74
C LEU A 8 -5.74 15.41 -4.89
N LEU A 9 -5.39 14.73 -3.80
CA LEU A 9 -5.16 13.28 -3.81
C LEU A 9 -6.47 12.50 -4.02
N ASP A 10 -7.59 12.97 -3.46
CA ASP A 10 -8.91 12.38 -3.70
C ASP A 10 -9.29 12.52 -5.17
N ALA A 11 -9.14 13.73 -5.74
CA ALA A 11 -9.41 13.98 -7.14
C ALA A 11 -8.51 13.16 -8.07
N ALA A 12 -7.24 12.96 -7.71
CA ALA A 12 -6.33 12.08 -8.46
C ALA A 12 -6.79 10.62 -8.43
N THR A 13 -7.25 10.15 -7.28
CA THR A 13 -7.83 8.80 -7.13
C THR A 13 -9.09 8.65 -7.98
N ASP A 14 -9.99 9.62 -7.98
CA ASP A 14 -11.21 9.61 -8.81
C ASP A 14 -10.88 9.55 -10.31
N VAL A 15 -9.94 10.40 -10.78
CA VAL A 15 -9.49 10.39 -12.18
C VAL A 15 -8.89 9.03 -12.56
N LEU A 16 -8.04 8.48 -11.68
CA LEU A 16 -7.39 7.19 -11.90
C LEU A 16 -8.40 6.05 -12.02
N LEU A 17 -9.38 6.00 -11.11
CA LEU A 17 -10.39 4.93 -11.07
C LEU A 17 -11.41 5.03 -12.21
N ARG A 18 -11.79 6.25 -12.58
CA ARG A 18 -12.81 6.48 -13.62
C ARG A 18 -12.22 6.39 -15.03
N ASP A 19 -11.08 7.03 -15.26
CA ASP A 19 -10.56 7.31 -16.59
C ASP A 19 -9.25 6.53 -16.89
N GLY A 20 -8.71 5.82 -15.90
CA GLY A 20 -7.50 5.00 -15.99
C GLY A 20 -6.21 5.81 -15.90
N ALA A 21 -5.09 5.08 -15.86
CA ALA A 21 -3.75 5.63 -15.59
C ALA A 21 -3.26 6.63 -16.63
N ARG A 22 -3.63 6.46 -17.91
CA ARG A 22 -3.23 7.39 -18.99
C ARG A 22 -3.86 8.76 -18.84
N SER A 23 -5.05 8.83 -18.25
CA SER A 23 -5.80 10.06 -18.01
C SER A 23 -5.35 10.80 -16.76
N LEU A 24 -4.49 10.21 -15.91
CA LEU A 24 -3.95 10.85 -14.73
C LEU A 24 -2.92 11.90 -15.12
N THR A 25 -3.40 13.12 -15.35
CA THR A 25 -2.59 14.32 -15.66
C THR A 25 -2.84 15.40 -14.63
N LEU A 26 -1.86 16.31 -14.43
CA LEU A 26 -2.03 17.42 -13.49
C LEU A 26 -3.23 18.30 -13.85
N ASP A 27 -3.48 18.52 -15.15
CA ASP A 27 -4.62 19.32 -15.62
C ASP A 27 -5.97 18.63 -15.33
N ALA A 28 -6.06 17.32 -15.55
CA ALA A 28 -7.27 16.55 -15.23
C ALA A 28 -7.58 16.57 -13.71
N VAL A 29 -6.53 16.42 -12.89
CA VAL A 29 -6.67 16.44 -11.43
C VAL A 29 -7.04 17.85 -10.93
N ALA A 30 -6.42 18.93 -11.46
CA ALA A 30 -6.78 20.30 -11.10
C ALA A 30 -8.26 20.59 -11.41
N LYS A 31 -8.71 20.17 -12.60
CA LYS A 31 -10.11 20.29 -13.03
C LYS A 31 -11.06 19.50 -12.10
N GLN A 32 -10.73 18.24 -11.79
CA GLN A 32 -11.53 17.37 -10.89
C GLN A 32 -11.60 17.97 -9.49
N ALA A 33 -10.48 18.47 -8.95
CA ALA A 33 -10.42 19.08 -7.62
C ALA A 33 -11.00 20.51 -7.56
N GLN A 34 -11.38 21.08 -8.70
CA GLN A 34 -11.86 22.47 -8.83
C GLN A 34 -10.85 23.50 -8.27
N VAL A 35 -9.57 23.31 -8.57
CA VAL A 35 -8.49 24.25 -8.21
C VAL A 35 -7.79 24.76 -9.46
N SER A 36 -7.11 25.91 -9.35
CA SER A 36 -6.27 26.40 -10.43
C SER A 36 -5.05 25.48 -10.64
N LYS A 37 -4.51 25.43 -11.86
CA LYS A 37 -3.27 24.70 -12.14
C LYS A 37 -2.11 25.15 -11.24
N GLY A 38 -1.99 26.46 -10.97
CA GLY A 38 -0.99 27.01 -10.06
C GLY A 38 -1.18 26.49 -8.61
N GLY A 39 -2.42 26.40 -8.15
CA GLY A 39 -2.75 25.83 -6.84
C GLY A 39 -2.36 24.37 -6.72
N LEU A 40 -2.55 23.57 -7.78
CA LEU A 40 -2.08 22.18 -7.81
C LEU A 40 -0.56 22.11 -7.83
N LEU A 41 0.12 22.89 -8.71
CA LEU A 41 1.57 22.86 -8.84
C LEU A 41 2.30 23.28 -7.55
N TYR A 42 1.67 24.09 -6.70
CA TYR A 42 2.20 24.44 -5.40
C TYR A 42 2.33 23.21 -4.48
N HIS A 43 1.37 22.27 -4.54
CA HIS A 43 1.38 21.04 -3.74
C HIS A 43 2.11 19.88 -4.42
N PHE A 44 1.97 19.78 -5.74
CA PHE A 44 2.52 18.70 -6.56
C PHE A 44 3.10 19.28 -7.85
N PRO A 45 4.40 19.66 -7.84
CA PRO A 45 5.04 20.33 -8.98
C PRO A 45 5.16 19.45 -10.22
N THR A 46 5.08 18.13 -10.06
CA THR A 46 5.16 17.15 -11.15
C THR A 46 4.12 16.03 -10.98
N LYS A 47 3.84 15.30 -12.07
CA LYS A 47 3.01 14.10 -12.03
C LYS A 47 3.63 13.04 -11.07
N GLN A 48 4.96 12.92 -11.08
CA GLN A 48 5.68 12.01 -10.19
C GLN A 48 5.46 12.38 -8.71
N ALA A 49 5.51 13.67 -8.37
CA ALA A 49 5.22 14.14 -7.02
C ALA A 49 3.77 13.85 -6.59
N LEU A 50 2.80 13.98 -7.51
CA LEU A 50 1.42 13.63 -7.27
C LEU A 50 1.25 12.12 -7.01
N VAL A 51 1.85 11.28 -7.87
CA VAL A 51 1.82 9.81 -7.72
C VAL A 51 2.51 9.38 -6.43
N ALA A 52 3.66 9.97 -6.08
CA ALA A 52 4.32 9.73 -4.79
C ALA A 52 3.40 10.06 -3.61
N GLY A 53 2.72 11.21 -3.64
CA GLY A 53 1.76 11.57 -2.60
C GLY A 53 0.56 10.63 -2.52
N MET A 54 0.10 10.05 -3.63
CA MET A 54 -0.93 9.00 -3.62
C MET A 54 -0.42 7.71 -2.97
N VAL A 55 0.80 7.30 -3.30
CA VAL A 55 1.45 6.13 -2.69
C VAL A 55 1.63 6.34 -1.18
N ASP A 56 2.23 7.47 -0.76
CA ASP A 56 2.42 7.80 0.66
C ASP A 56 1.12 7.71 1.45
N ARG A 57 0.01 8.20 0.87
CA ARG A 57 -1.31 8.14 1.53
C ARG A 57 -1.84 6.72 1.64
N LEU A 58 -1.63 5.88 0.62
CA LEU A 58 -2.09 4.48 0.62
C LEU A 58 -1.35 3.64 1.65
N VAL A 59 -0.04 3.86 1.79
CA VAL A 59 0.79 3.08 2.71
C VAL A 59 0.90 3.71 4.11
N GLY A 60 0.47 4.96 4.28
CA GLY A 60 0.72 5.73 5.50
C GLY A 60 0.17 5.10 6.78
N HIS A 61 -0.99 4.45 6.73
CA HIS A 61 -1.53 3.73 7.88
C HIS A 61 -0.69 2.50 8.24
N PHE A 62 -0.20 1.81 7.24
CA PHE A 62 0.64 0.64 7.39
C PHE A 62 2.03 1.02 7.93
N ASP A 63 2.61 2.09 7.39
CA ASP A 63 3.89 2.64 7.83
C ASP A 63 3.84 3.07 9.30
N ALA A 64 2.76 3.74 9.71
CA ALA A 64 2.50 4.10 11.11
C ALA A 64 2.38 2.86 12.01
N ALA A 65 1.62 1.85 11.59
CA ALA A 65 1.46 0.61 12.36
C ALA A 65 2.80 -0.12 12.55
N LEU A 66 3.64 -0.18 11.51
CA LEU A 66 4.99 -0.75 11.62
C LEU A 66 5.92 0.05 12.53
N ALA A 67 5.81 1.38 12.50
CA ALA A 67 6.59 2.24 13.39
C ALA A 67 6.21 2.06 14.87
N GLU A 68 4.94 1.71 15.15
CA GLU A 68 4.39 1.49 16.48
C GLU A 68 4.49 0.02 16.96
N ALA A 69 4.98 -0.89 16.13
CA ALA A 69 4.99 -2.34 16.41
C ALA A 69 5.79 -2.75 17.67
N GLY A 70 6.65 -1.87 18.20
CA GLY A 70 7.50 -2.20 19.35
C GLY A 70 8.76 -2.99 18.96
N ASP A 71 9.50 -3.41 19.99
CA ASP A 71 10.82 -4.06 19.85
C ASP A 71 10.83 -5.54 20.27
N GLU A 72 9.68 -6.12 20.62
CA GLU A 72 9.57 -7.54 20.92
C GLU A 72 9.87 -8.39 19.68
N PRO A 73 10.58 -9.52 19.81
CA PRO A 73 10.90 -10.37 18.67
C PRO A 73 9.66 -10.75 17.85
N GLY A 74 9.70 -10.49 16.56
CA GLY A 74 8.62 -10.75 15.62
C GLY A 74 7.47 -9.74 15.63
N ALA A 75 7.56 -8.66 16.43
CA ALA A 75 6.49 -7.67 16.55
C ALA A 75 6.19 -6.96 15.23
N ALA A 76 7.20 -6.51 14.51
CA ALA A 76 7.00 -5.87 13.21
C ALA A 76 6.49 -6.85 12.15
N THR A 77 7.00 -8.08 12.13
CA THR A 77 6.56 -9.13 11.20
C THR A 77 5.09 -9.50 11.47
N ARG A 78 4.70 -9.60 12.74
CA ARG A 78 3.31 -9.83 13.16
C ARG A 78 2.41 -8.66 12.74
N THR A 79 2.86 -7.42 12.94
CA THR A 79 2.14 -6.23 12.50
C THR A 79 1.97 -6.21 10.98
N TYR A 80 3.01 -6.62 10.22
CA TYR A 80 2.92 -6.76 8.77
C TYR A 80 1.81 -7.74 8.35
N LEU A 81 1.75 -8.90 9.00
CA LEU A 81 0.73 -9.91 8.77
C LEU A 81 -0.68 -9.38 9.12
N THR A 82 -0.89 -8.91 10.36
CA THR A 82 -2.21 -8.53 10.87
C THR A 82 -2.78 -7.32 10.12
N SER A 83 -1.98 -6.28 9.92
CA SER A 83 -2.43 -5.06 9.23
C SER A 83 -2.86 -5.29 7.78
N THR A 84 -2.36 -6.36 7.14
CA THR A 84 -2.69 -6.68 5.74
C THR A 84 -3.82 -7.68 5.64
N VAL A 85 -3.83 -8.70 6.50
CA VAL A 85 -4.72 -9.87 6.38
C VAL A 85 -6.03 -9.69 7.15
N GLU A 86 -5.98 -9.05 8.33
CA GLU A 86 -7.17 -8.85 9.18
C GLU A 86 -8.11 -7.74 8.69
N GLN A 87 -7.69 -6.93 7.74
CA GLN A 87 -8.57 -5.91 7.17
C GLN A 87 -9.76 -6.58 6.47
N ARG A 88 -10.88 -6.65 7.19
CA ARG A 88 -12.16 -7.05 6.59
C ARG A 88 -12.49 -6.10 5.46
N PRO A 89 -13.04 -6.59 4.32
CA PRO A 89 -13.43 -5.73 3.21
C PRO A 89 -14.55 -4.78 3.66
N THR A 90 -14.16 -3.58 4.07
CA THR A 90 -15.10 -2.46 4.19
C THR A 90 -15.24 -1.79 2.82
N ALA A 91 -16.33 -1.06 2.59
CA ALA A 91 -16.50 -0.30 1.34
C ALA A 91 -15.32 0.69 1.10
N ALA A 92 -14.79 1.29 2.18
CA ALA A 92 -13.61 2.15 2.13
C ALA A 92 -12.34 1.38 1.80
N GLY A 93 -12.14 0.19 2.40
CA GLY A 93 -11.03 -0.71 2.09
C GLY A 93 -11.05 -1.18 0.64
N ALA A 94 -12.22 -1.58 0.14
CA ALA A 94 -12.37 -1.97 -1.27
C ALA A 94 -12.09 -0.80 -2.25
N ALA A 95 -12.39 0.44 -1.88
CA ALA A 95 -12.03 1.62 -2.67
C ALA A 95 -10.52 1.87 -2.66
N ALA A 96 -9.87 1.75 -1.50
CA ALA A 96 -8.42 1.85 -1.36
C ALA A 96 -7.69 0.75 -2.16
N ASP A 97 -8.17 -0.49 -2.10
CA ASP A 97 -7.66 -1.61 -2.88
C ASP A 97 -7.74 -1.35 -4.39
N ARG A 98 -8.89 -0.87 -4.89
CA ARG A 98 -9.04 -0.49 -6.31
C ARG A 98 -8.08 0.62 -6.72
N ALA A 99 -7.92 1.65 -5.88
CA ALA A 99 -6.97 2.74 -6.15
C ALA A 99 -5.53 2.22 -6.22
N THR A 100 -5.18 1.30 -5.33
CA THR A 100 -3.86 0.65 -5.29
C THR A 100 -3.65 -0.23 -6.52
N ALA A 101 -4.62 -1.05 -6.91
CA ALA A 101 -4.56 -1.84 -8.15
C ALA A 101 -4.35 -0.96 -9.39
N ALA A 102 -5.08 0.16 -9.47
CA ALA A 102 -4.95 1.10 -10.58
C ALA A 102 -3.57 1.79 -10.59
N LEU A 103 -3.00 2.12 -9.42
CA LEU A 103 -1.64 2.66 -9.30
C LEU A 103 -0.58 1.63 -9.70
N PHE A 104 -0.73 0.36 -9.31
CA PHE A 104 0.15 -0.71 -9.77
C PHE A 104 0.08 -0.89 -11.29
N ALA A 105 -1.12 -0.93 -11.87
CA ALA A 105 -1.30 -0.99 -13.32
C ALA A 105 -0.67 0.22 -14.03
N ALA A 106 -0.79 1.44 -13.47
CA ALA A 106 -0.12 2.63 -13.96
C ALA A 106 1.41 2.50 -13.93
N SER A 107 1.93 1.88 -12.89
CA SER A 107 3.36 1.71 -12.64
C SER A 107 4.02 0.69 -13.58
N ILE A 108 3.26 -0.27 -14.10
CA ILE A 108 3.74 -1.21 -15.14
C ILE A 108 4.04 -0.44 -16.44
N VAL A 109 3.27 0.61 -16.72
CA VAL A 109 3.45 1.46 -17.91
C VAL A 109 4.57 2.49 -17.70
N GLU A 110 4.81 2.93 -16.48
CA GLU A 110 5.78 3.98 -16.15
C GLU A 110 6.63 3.57 -14.93
N ALA A 111 7.70 2.82 -15.19
CA ALA A 111 8.55 2.22 -14.14
C ALA A 111 9.13 3.25 -13.13
N ALA A 112 9.26 4.52 -13.52
CA ALA A 112 9.68 5.61 -12.63
C ALA A 112 8.66 5.90 -11.53
N ALA A 113 7.36 5.62 -11.75
CA ALA A 113 6.30 5.81 -10.76
C ALA A 113 6.42 4.84 -9.56
N LEU A 114 7.16 3.73 -9.71
CA LEU A 114 7.44 2.78 -8.63
C LEU A 114 8.61 3.20 -7.72
N ALA A 115 9.37 4.24 -8.04
CA ALA A 115 10.54 4.60 -7.25
C ALA A 115 10.21 4.87 -5.77
N PRO A 116 9.17 5.65 -5.41
CA PRO A 116 8.78 5.85 -4.02
C PRO A 116 8.41 4.54 -3.32
N LEU A 117 7.63 3.68 -3.98
CA LEU A 117 7.21 2.40 -3.43
C LEU A 117 8.40 1.47 -3.16
N ARG A 118 9.40 1.44 -4.06
CA ARG A 118 10.62 0.65 -3.85
C ARG A 118 11.39 1.09 -2.60
N GLU A 119 11.49 2.38 -2.33
CA GLU A 119 12.16 2.88 -1.13
C GLU A 119 11.40 2.50 0.15
N ILE A 120 10.07 2.59 0.13
CA ILE A 120 9.22 2.16 1.23
C ILE A 120 9.40 0.66 1.50
N TYR A 121 9.31 -0.18 0.47
CA TYR A 121 9.50 -1.63 0.61
C TYR A 121 10.92 -2.00 1.10
N ARG A 122 11.95 -1.26 0.70
CA ARG A 122 13.30 -1.44 1.23
C ARG A 122 13.38 -1.08 2.72
N ALA A 123 12.68 -0.03 3.16
CA ALA A 123 12.63 0.34 4.56
C ALA A 123 11.90 -0.72 5.39
N TRP A 124 10.74 -1.21 4.93
CA TRP A 124 10.02 -2.30 5.56
C TRP A 124 10.87 -3.58 5.64
N GLN A 125 11.49 -3.99 4.55
CA GLN A 125 12.36 -5.17 4.54
C GLN A 125 13.47 -5.06 5.58
N ARG A 126 14.18 -3.93 5.64
CA ARG A 126 15.21 -3.70 6.67
C ARG A 126 14.66 -3.77 8.10
N ARG A 127 13.45 -3.26 8.34
CA ARG A 127 12.79 -3.34 9.65
C ARG A 127 12.48 -4.78 10.02
N LEU A 128 11.97 -5.57 9.07
CA LEU A 128 11.64 -6.98 9.29
C LEU A 128 12.90 -7.86 9.46
N GLU A 129 13.97 -7.60 8.72
CA GLU A 129 15.26 -8.28 8.88
C GLU A 129 15.89 -8.06 10.27
N ASN A 130 15.52 -6.97 10.95
CA ASN A 130 16.01 -6.62 12.29
C ASN A 130 14.93 -6.76 13.37
N ASP A 131 13.97 -7.67 13.18
CA ASP A 131 12.80 -7.86 14.04
C ASP A 131 13.01 -8.89 15.17
N GLY A 132 14.26 -9.30 15.43
CA GLY A 132 14.60 -10.23 16.53
C GLY A 132 14.24 -11.69 16.29
N ILE A 133 13.76 -12.05 15.10
CA ILE A 133 13.51 -13.43 14.63
C ILE A 133 14.42 -13.76 13.44
N ASP A 134 14.42 -15.01 12.96
CA ASP A 134 15.16 -15.37 11.75
C ASP A 134 14.73 -14.48 10.57
N PRO A 135 15.67 -13.72 9.97
CA PRO A 135 15.37 -12.85 8.82
C PRO A 135 14.75 -13.60 7.62
N ALA A 136 15.06 -14.90 7.45
CA ALA A 136 14.45 -15.71 6.41
C ALA A 136 12.97 -15.96 6.68
N VAL A 137 12.59 -16.20 7.93
CA VAL A 137 11.19 -16.32 8.36
C VAL A 137 10.46 -15.01 8.13
N ALA A 138 10.98 -13.88 8.63
CA ALA A 138 10.39 -12.57 8.45
C ALA A 138 10.17 -12.23 6.97
N THR A 139 11.17 -12.53 6.12
CA THR A 139 11.10 -12.34 4.67
C THR A 139 10.06 -13.25 4.02
N ALA A 140 10.01 -14.52 4.40
CA ALA A 140 9.01 -15.47 3.88
C ALA A 140 7.59 -15.04 4.22
N VAL A 141 7.35 -14.61 5.47
CA VAL A 141 6.05 -14.06 5.90
C VAL A 141 5.69 -12.82 5.07
N ARG A 142 6.61 -11.86 4.90
CA ARG A 142 6.38 -10.69 4.06
C ARG A 142 5.97 -11.07 2.63
N LEU A 143 6.72 -11.96 1.99
CA LEU A 143 6.41 -12.39 0.62
C LEU A 143 5.06 -13.11 0.53
N ALA A 144 4.72 -13.93 1.51
CA ALA A 144 3.41 -14.59 1.59
C ALA A 144 2.28 -13.57 1.73
N VAL A 145 2.45 -12.58 2.61
CA VAL A 145 1.47 -11.50 2.84
C VAL A 145 1.31 -10.62 1.60
N ASP A 146 2.42 -10.24 0.95
CA ASP A 146 2.40 -9.44 -0.29
C ASP A 146 1.65 -10.20 -1.42
N GLY A 147 1.94 -11.50 -1.58
CA GLY A 147 1.25 -12.37 -2.54
C GLY A 147 -0.23 -12.53 -2.22
N TRP A 148 -0.56 -12.70 -0.95
CA TRP A 148 -1.95 -12.80 -0.48
C TRP A 148 -2.72 -11.51 -0.74
N TRP A 149 -2.14 -10.37 -0.35
CA TRP A 149 -2.72 -9.06 -0.63
C TRP A 149 -2.93 -8.83 -2.14
N LEU A 150 -1.91 -9.12 -2.96
CA LEU A 150 -2.00 -8.98 -4.42
C LEU A 150 -3.10 -9.88 -5.00
N SER A 151 -3.18 -11.15 -4.57
CA SER A 151 -4.21 -12.09 -5.05
C SER A 151 -5.62 -11.58 -4.75
N ARG A 152 -5.82 -11.00 -3.55
CA ARG A 152 -7.10 -10.37 -3.17
C ARG A 152 -7.38 -9.10 -3.99
N LEU A 153 -6.34 -8.29 -4.23
CA LEU A 153 -6.46 -7.01 -4.93
C LEU A 153 -6.95 -7.15 -6.37
N VAL A 154 -6.50 -8.20 -7.08
CA VAL A 154 -6.78 -8.43 -8.50
C VAL A 154 -7.57 -9.71 -8.77
N ASP A 155 -8.16 -10.28 -7.73
CA ASP A 155 -8.99 -11.51 -7.78
C ASP A 155 -8.27 -12.71 -8.41
N LEU A 156 -7.02 -12.94 -8.01
CA LEU A 156 -6.20 -14.09 -8.40
C LEU A 156 -6.28 -15.21 -7.37
N ALA A 157 -7.45 -15.81 -7.22
CA ALA A 157 -7.71 -16.94 -6.33
C ALA A 157 -7.13 -16.73 -4.91
N PRO A 158 -7.53 -15.68 -4.17
CA PRO A 158 -7.12 -15.52 -2.78
C PRO A 158 -7.59 -16.72 -1.94
N PRO A 159 -6.88 -17.06 -0.86
CA PRO A 159 -7.34 -18.13 0.03
C PRO A 159 -8.68 -17.76 0.66
N GLU A 160 -9.66 -18.65 0.52
CA GLU A 160 -11.03 -18.46 0.99
C GLU A 160 -11.39 -19.42 2.12
N ASN A 161 -12.47 -19.08 2.84
CA ASN A 161 -13.05 -19.91 3.90
C ASN A 161 -12.00 -20.36 4.93
N GLY A 162 -12.07 -21.60 5.42
CA GLY A 162 -11.15 -22.15 6.39
C GLY A 162 -9.68 -22.24 5.95
N LEU A 163 -9.37 -22.04 4.65
CA LEU A 163 -7.99 -21.96 4.18
C LEU A 163 -7.35 -20.63 4.57
N HIS A 164 -8.12 -19.55 4.56
CA HIS A 164 -7.67 -18.23 5.01
C HIS A 164 -7.13 -18.28 6.45
N GLU A 165 -7.93 -18.81 7.39
CA GLU A 165 -7.54 -18.96 8.80
C GLU A 165 -6.33 -19.89 8.98
N ARG A 166 -6.28 -20.98 8.24
CA ARG A 166 -5.16 -21.94 8.32
C ARG A 166 -3.85 -21.32 7.86
N VAL A 167 -3.86 -20.52 6.78
CA VAL A 167 -2.66 -19.82 6.32
C VAL A 167 -2.25 -18.74 7.32
N TYR A 168 -3.21 -18.00 7.88
CA TYR A 168 -2.93 -17.01 8.91
C TYR A 168 -2.27 -17.63 10.15
N VAL A 169 -2.82 -18.74 10.66
CA VAL A 169 -2.25 -19.48 11.80
C VAL A 169 -0.85 -20.00 11.47
N LEU A 170 -0.65 -20.58 10.28
CA LEU A 170 0.66 -21.07 9.85
C LEU A 170 1.72 -19.95 9.86
N LEU A 171 1.40 -18.78 9.32
CA LEU A 171 2.33 -17.65 9.30
C LEU A 171 2.60 -17.13 10.72
N THR A 172 1.60 -17.12 11.59
CA THR A 172 1.77 -16.75 13.01
C THR A 172 2.67 -17.74 13.74
N ASP A 173 2.47 -19.04 13.55
CA ASP A 173 3.30 -20.09 14.17
C ASP A 173 4.76 -20.00 13.69
N LEU A 174 5.00 -19.69 12.43
CA LEU A 174 6.36 -19.43 11.91
C LEU A 174 7.03 -18.25 12.64
N ILE A 175 6.31 -17.15 12.85
CA ILE A 175 6.82 -15.98 13.59
C ILE A 175 7.16 -16.36 15.03
N ASP A 176 6.33 -17.21 15.66
CA ASP A 176 6.48 -17.66 17.05
C ASP A 176 7.53 -18.78 17.22
N GLY A 177 8.14 -19.25 16.15
CA GLY A 177 9.10 -20.36 16.19
C GLY A 177 8.47 -21.72 16.53
N LYS A 178 7.19 -21.92 16.20
CA LYS A 178 6.42 -23.16 16.44
C LYS A 178 6.32 -24.04 15.19
N GLY A 179 7.02 -23.69 14.12
CA GLY A 179 7.00 -24.40 12.83
C GLY A 179 8.06 -25.49 12.72
#